data_cf92b7c00f82b04382369453677c1090
#
_entry.id   cf92b7c00f82b04382369453677c1090
#
_cell.length_a   1.000
_cell.length_b   1.000
_cell.length_c   1.000
_cell.angle_alpha   90.00
_cell.angle_beta   90.00
_cell.angle_gamma   90.00
#
_symmetry.space_group_name_H-M   'P 1'
#
loop_
_entity.id
_entity.type
_entity.pdbx_description
1 polymer ?
#
loop_
_entity_poly.entity_id
_entity_poly.type
_entity_poly.pdbx_seq_one_letter_code
_entity_poly.pdbx_strand_id
1 'polypeptide(L)'
;MDAEALKQVSTIREFFKIDEEKELSEGTRLLLEAMTELVIPKGRDIVTCGAGSEDGMYIILSGKADVFSSDGTRINRLGAGDFVGELGLINDDNRAATVRASSDVRCANISKRLFEDIASRNRKIYGSFMNMLYTKTTKLVTEQERIKSELSIATKIQADCLENDFTAFNRLTAVNLTAHMKPAKEVGGDFYDVFMIDQDHLCFLIADVSGKGVPAALFMTMAKTHIKNFATVGLPLAEVAARANNQLCYKNESGMFVTAFICVLDVRSGEVKFVNAGHNCPFVQKQDGAFEMFRAKANLVFGLMEDVPYRE
;
A
#
# COMPACT_ATOMS: atom_id res chain seq x y z
N MET A 1 -13.94 -32.36 -20.43
CA MET A 1 -13.25 -31.47 -21.43
C MET A 1 -12.13 -32.24 -22.12
N ASP A 2 -11.67 -31.81 -23.31
CA ASP A 2 -10.51 -32.40 -23.93
C ASP A 2 -9.23 -31.95 -23.19
N ALA A 3 -8.53 -32.89 -22.57
CA ALA A 3 -7.33 -32.63 -21.79
C ALA A 3 -6.18 -32.07 -22.65
N GLU A 4 -6.07 -32.48 -23.92
CA GLU A 4 -5.07 -31.95 -24.82
C GLU A 4 -5.35 -30.51 -25.23
N ALA A 5 -6.63 -30.13 -25.39
CA ALA A 5 -7.02 -28.75 -25.62
C ALA A 5 -6.71 -27.86 -24.38
N LEU A 6 -6.93 -28.35 -23.17
CA LEU A 6 -6.56 -27.68 -21.92
C LEU A 6 -5.04 -27.55 -21.72
N LYS A 7 -4.27 -28.52 -22.19
CA LYS A 7 -2.80 -28.46 -22.20
C LYS A 7 -2.25 -27.27 -22.99
N GLN A 8 -2.97 -26.79 -24.01
CA GLN A 8 -2.57 -25.60 -24.78
C GLN A 8 -2.74 -24.29 -24.00
N VAL A 9 -3.47 -24.29 -22.88
CA VAL A 9 -3.61 -23.12 -22.02
C VAL A 9 -2.33 -22.97 -21.19
N SER A 10 -1.56 -21.90 -21.46
CA SER A 10 -0.23 -21.66 -20.86
C SER A 10 -0.23 -21.76 -19.33
N THR A 11 -1.27 -21.24 -18.71
CA THR A 11 -1.45 -21.23 -17.26
C THR A 11 -1.78 -22.59 -16.66
N ILE A 12 -2.51 -23.45 -17.38
CA ILE A 12 -2.70 -24.86 -16.98
C ILE A 12 -1.37 -25.59 -17.03
N ARG A 13 -0.55 -25.35 -18.05
CA ARG A 13 0.81 -25.91 -18.14
C ARG A 13 1.69 -25.49 -16.98
N GLU A 14 1.73 -24.20 -16.68
CA GLU A 14 2.51 -23.66 -15.55
C GLU A 14 2.09 -24.30 -14.22
N PHE A 15 0.77 -24.37 -13.97
CA PHE A 15 0.23 -24.91 -12.72
C PHE A 15 0.48 -26.39 -12.52
N PHE A 16 0.24 -27.18 -13.54
CA PHE A 16 0.47 -28.64 -13.46
C PHE A 16 1.91 -29.02 -13.78
N LYS A 17 2.81 -28.06 -14.02
CA LYS A 17 4.20 -28.28 -14.46
C LYS A 17 4.26 -29.20 -15.67
N ILE A 18 3.37 -28.97 -16.62
CA ILE A 18 3.26 -29.75 -17.85
C ILE A 18 4.32 -29.22 -18.83
N ASP A 19 5.24 -30.09 -19.22
CA ASP A 19 6.17 -29.83 -20.30
C ASP A 19 5.42 -29.94 -21.65
N GLU A 20 5.63 -28.99 -22.56
CA GLU A 20 4.93 -29.00 -23.87
C GLU A 20 5.22 -30.31 -24.67
N GLU A 21 6.41 -30.84 -24.52
CA GLU A 21 6.86 -32.02 -25.26
C GLU A 21 6.54 -33.34 -24.55
N LYS A 22 6.13 -33.33 -23.27
CA LYS A 22 5.83 -34.53 -22.51
C LYS A 22 4.35 -34.84 -22.46
N GLU A 23 4.03 -36.12 -22.41
CA GLU A 23 2.69 -36.60 -22.16
C GLU A 23 2.18 -36.14 -20.76
N LEU A 24 0.88 -35.84 -20.65
CA LEU A 24 0.25 -35.59 -19.39
C LEU A 24 0.41 -36.79 -18.44
N SER A 25 0.70 -36.51 -17.16
CA SER A 25 0.58 -37.55 -16.14
C SER A 25 -0.85 -38.10 -16.13
N GLU A 26 -1.03 -39.37 -15.87
CA GLU A 26 -2.34 -40.01 -15.81
C GLU A 26 -3.30 -39.26 -14.85
N GLY A 27 -2.79 -38.86 -13.68
CA GLY A 27 -3.58 -38.07 -12.70
C GLY A 27 -4.01 -36.71 -13.24
N THR A 28 -3.12 -36.00 -13.91
CA THR A 28 -3.45 -34.70 -14.51
C THR A 28 -4.48 -34.84 -15.63
N ARG A 29 -4.30 -35.82 -16.51
CA ARG A 29 -5.25 -36.12 -17.59
C ARG A 29 -6.64 -36.37 -17.07
N LEU A 30 -6.78 -37.30 -16.11
CA LEU A 30 -8.07 -37.64 -15.52
C LEU A 30 -8.76 -36.46 -14.83
N LEU A 31 -7.98 -35.59 -14.15
CA LEU A 31 -8.50 -34.38 -13.54
C LEU A 31 -9.04 -33.40 -14.58
N LEU A 32 -8.28 -33.15 -15.64
CA LEU A 32 -8.70 -32.24 -16.72
C LEU A 32 -9.90 -32.76 -17.50
N GLU A 33 -9.96 -34.07 -17.79
CA GLU A 33 -11.10 -34.71 -18.46
C GLU A 33 -12.39 -34.66 -17.64
N ALA A 34 -12.26 -34.71 -16.31
CA ALA A 34 -13.41 -34.63 -15.40
C ALA A 34 -14.00 -33.21 -15.27
N MET A 35 -13.27 -32.17 -15.72
CA MET A 35 -13.75 -30.79 -15.67
C MET A 35 -14.86 -30.53 -16.68
N THR A 36 -15.80 -29.66 -16.30
CA THR A 36 -16.89 -29.16 -17.17
C THR A 36 -16.62 -27.71 -17.54
N GLU A 37 -16.80 -27.39 -18.82
CA GLU A 37 -16.72 -26.00 -19.27
C GLU A 37 -18.01 -25.25 -18.95
N LEU A 38 -17.85 -24.04 -18.37
CA LEU A 38 -18.94 -23.13 -18.05
C LEU A 38 -18.63 -21.74 -18.61
N VAL A 39 -19.69 -21.06 -19.06
CA VAL A 39 -19.62 -19.64 -19.46
C VAL A 39 -20.41 -18.81 -18.46
N ILE A 40 -19.76 -17.88 -17.81
CA ILE A 40 -20.35 -17.02 -16.79
C ILE A 40 -20.41 -15.61 -17.36
N PRO A 41 -21.61 -15.04 -17.59
CA PRO A 41 -21.78 -13.70 -18.14
C PRO A 41 -21.24 -12.62 -17.20
N LYS A 42 -20.80 -11.50 -17.80
CA LYS A 42 -20.38 -10.31 -17.05
C LYS A 42 -21.42 -9.92 -15.99
N GLY A 43 -20.94 -9.59 -14.79
CA GLY A 43 -21.74 -9.16 -13.64
C GLY A 43 -22.31 -10.31 -12.80
N ARG A 44 -22.16 -11.59 -13.21
CA ARG A 44 -22.54 -12.75 -12.42
C ARG A 44 -21.41 -13.21 -11.53
N ASP A 45 -21.77 -13.74 -10.37
CA ASP A 45 -20.82 -14.31 -9.42
C ASP A 45 -20.42 -15.72 -9.87
N ILE A 46 -19.12 -16.00 -9.86
CA ILE A 46 -18.55 -17.34 -10.00
C ILE A 46 -18.72 -18.09 -8.70
N VAL A 47 -18.38 -17.43 -7.58
CA VAL A 47 -18.62 -17.88 -6.21
C VAL A 47 -19.05 -16.69 -5.35
N THR A 48 -19.85 -16.94 -4.30
CA THR A 48 -20.38 -15.89 -3.41
C THR A 48 -19.87 -16.14 -1.98
N CYS A 49 -19.38 -15.11 -1.31
CA CYS A 49 -18.92 -15.16 0.09
C CYS A 49 -20.02 -15.75 1.00
N GLY A 50 -19.65 -16.67 1.88
CA GLY A 50 -20.57 -17.37 2.79
C GLY A 50 -21.37 -18.50 2.18
N ALA A 51 -21.36 -18.68 0.85
CA ALA A 51 -21.99 -19.85 0.21
C ALA A 51 -21.20 -21.13 0.48
N GLY A 52 -21.87 -22.28 0.37
CA GLY A 52 -21.23 -23.59 0.44
C GLY A 52 -20.22 -23.80 -0.70
N SER A 53 -19.34 -24.78 -0.55
CA SER A 53 -18.27 -25.09 -1.49
C SER A 53 -18.51 -26.34 -2.36
N GLU A 54 -19.74 -26.86 -2.39
CA GLU A 54 -20.14 -28.07 -3.13
C GLU A 54 -19.88 -27.96 -4.64
N ASP A 55 -19.99 -26.77 -5.20
CA ASP A 55 -19.68 -26.45 -6.60
C ASP A 55 -18.19 -26.62 -6.94
N GLY A 56 -17.33 -26.77 -5.91
CA GLY A 56 -15.92 -27.12 -6.06
C GLY A 56 -15.03 -25.94 -6.50
N MET A 57 -14.15 -26.17 -7.50
CA MET A 57 -13.25 -25.13 -7.99
C MET A 57 -13.44 -24.84 -9.47
N TYR A 58 -12.98 -23.66 -9.86
CA TYR A 58 -13.02 -23.15 -11.23
C TYR A 58 -11.61 -22.70 -11.67
N ILE A 59 -11.25 -22.98 -12.92
CA ILE A 59 -10.07 -22.43 -13.56
C ILE A 59 -10.54 -21.46 -14.64
N ILE A 60 -10.12 -20.20 -14.58
CA ILE A 60 -10.47 -19.22 -15.60
C ILE A 60 -9.70 -19.53 -16.88
N LEU A 61 -10.38 -19.86 -17.95
CA LEU A 61 -9.80 -20.13 -19.28
C LEU A 61 -9.67 -18.85 -20.10
N SER A 62 -10.65 -17.94 -19.97
CA SER A 62 -10.60 -16.63 -20.60
C SER A 62 -11.53 -15.66 -19.87
N GLY A 63 -11.31 -14.34 -20.06
CA GLY A 63 -12.07 -13.30 -19.38
C GLY A 63 -11.37 -12.78 -18.14
N LYS A 64 -12.09 -11.96 -17.36
CA LYS A 64 -11.60 -11.33 -16.11
C LYS A 64 -12.67 -11.38 -15.03
N ALA A 65 -12.28 -11.58 -13.79
CA ALA A 65 -13.15 -11.54 -12.62
C ALA A 65 -12.53 -10.70 -11.49
N ASP A 66 -13.34 -9.99 -10.73
CA ASP A 66 -12.93 -9.22 -9.58
C ASP A 66 -13.28 -9.99 -8.29
N VAL A 67 -12.36 -9.96 -7.31
CA VAL A 67 -12.51 -10.59 -6.01
C VAL A 67 -12.91 -9.54 -4.99
N PHE A 68 -13.98 -9.79 -4.24
CA PHE A 68 -14.50 -8.90 -3.21
C PHE A 68 -14.43 -9.59 -1.84
N SER A 69 -14.00 -8.86 -0.82
CA SER A 69 -14.11 -9.26 0.58
C SER A 69 -15.55 -9.27 1.06
N SER A 70 -15.79 -9.74 2.28
CA SER A 70 -17.12 -9.82 2.90
C SER A 70 -17.79 -8.44 3.07
N ASP A 71 -17.02 -7.36 3.16
CA ASP A 71 -17.51 -5.97 3.24
C ASP A 71 -17.78 -5.32 1.88
N GLY A 72 -17.58 -6.06 0.77
CA GLY A 72 -17.79 -5.57 -0.59
C GLY A 72 -16.60 -4.80 -1.18
N THR A 73 -15.48 -4.71 -0.49
CA THR A 73 -14.27 -4.07 -1.02
C THR A 73 -13.60 -4.97 -2.05
N ARG A 74 -13.25 -4.43 -3.23
CA ARG A 74 -12.49 -5.18 -4.23
C ARG A 74 -11.04 -5.34 -3.77
N ILE A 75 -10.61 -6.58 -3.56
CA ILE A 75 -9.28 -6.94 -3.04
C ILE A 75 -8.32 -7.47 -4.11
N ASN A 76 -8.85 -8.03 -5.23
CA ASN A 76 -7.99 -8.58 -6.28
C ASN A 76 -8.75 -8.64 -7.61
N ARG A 77 -7.99 -8.90 -8.69
CA ARG A 77 -8.52 -9.21 -10.03
C ARG A 77 -7.87 -10.48 -10.56
N LEU A 78 -8.68 -11.36 -11.09
CA LEU A 78 -8.29 -12.64 -11.66
C LEU A 78 -8.46 -12.63 -13.17
N GLY A 79 -7.63 -13.38 -13.87
CA GLY A 79 -7.63 -13.54 -15.32
C GLY A 79 -7.45 -15.00 -15.75
N ALA A 80 -7.19 -15.19 -17.05
CA ALA A 80 -6.96 -16.54 -17.59
C ALA A 80 -5.84 -17.26 -16.83
N GLY A 81 -6.16 -18.47 -16.35
CA GLY A 81 -5.30 -19.35 -15.58
C GLY A 81 -5.36 -19.21 -14.07
N ASP A 82 -6.06 -18.21 -13.57
CA ASP A 82 -6.31 -18.13 -12.13
C ASP A 82 -7.36 -19.16 -11.70
N PHE A 83 -7.25 -19.56 -10.43
CA PHE A 83 -8.14 -20.51 -9.78
C PHE A 83 -9.09 -19.80 -8.82
N VAL A 84 -10.30 -20.31 -8.73
CA VAL A 84 -11.34 -19.82 -7.83
C VAL A 84 -11.90 -20.98 -7.04
N GLY A 85 -11.91 -20.88 -5.71
CA GLY A 85 -12.58 -21.82 -4.81
C GLY A 85 -11.85 -23.14 -4.62
N GLU A 86 -10.57 -23.23 -4.90
CA GLU A 86 -9.74 -24.43 -4.77
C GLU A 86 -9.71 -25.01 -3.34
N LEU A 87 -9.79 -24.13 -2.33
CA LEU A 87 -9.84 -24.56 -0.92
C LEU A 87 -11.11 -25.33 -0.60
N GLY A 88 -12.21 -25.05 -1.29
CA GLY A 88 -13.46 -25.76 -1.14
C GLY A 88 -13.40 -27.25 -1.56
N LEU A 89 -12.36 -27.68 -2.27
CA LEU A 89 -12.13 -29.10 -2.54
C LEU A 89 -11.51 -29.87 -1.37
N ILE A 90 -10.91 -29.15 -0.41
CA ILE A 90 -10.22 -29.77 0.75
C ILE A 90 -11.05 -29.61 2.03
N ASN A 91 -11.66 -28.43 2.21
CA ASN A 91 -12.39 -28.08 3.44
C ASN A 91 -13.88 -28.01 3.16
N ASP A 92 -14.67 -28.18 4.24
CA ASP A 92 -16.11 -27.92 4.24
C ASP A 92 -16.46 -26.46 4.59
N ASP A 93 -15.45 -25.59 4.57
CA ASP A 93 -15.65 -24.19 4.89
C ASP A 93 -16.43 -23.46 3.77
N ASN A 94 -17.20 -22.47 4.19
CA ASN A 94 -17.89 -21.56 3.28
C ASN A 94 -16.88 -20.71 2.48
N ARG A 95 -17.32 -20.21 1.34
CA ARG A 95 -16.52 -19.31 0.49
C ARG A 95 -16.07 -18.07 1.26
N ALA A 96 -14.78 -17.81 1.30
CA ALA A 96 -14.17 -16.67 2.02
C ALA A 96 -14.39 -15.32 1.32
N ALA A 97 -14.66 -15.32 0.01
CA ALA A 97 -14.80 -14.12 -0.80
C ALA A 97 -15.83 -14.32 -1.92
N THR A 98 -16.35 -13.22 -2.46
CA THR A 98 -17.15 -13.22 -3.68
C THR A 98 -16.24 -12.97 -4.88
N VAL A 99 -16.35 -13.82 -5.92
CA VAL A 99 -15.65 -13.62 -7.19
C VAL A 99 -16.68 -13.36 -8.27
N ARG A 100 -16.66 -12.17 -8.86
CA ARG A 100 -17.62 -11.70 -9.86
C ARG A 100 -16.98 -11.48 -11.22
N ALA A 101 -17.61 -11.98 -12.26
CA ALA A 101 -17.18 -11.79 -13.63
C ALA A 101 -17.22 -10.31 -14.02
N SER A 102 -16.06 -9.70 -14.34
CA SER A 102 -15.97 -8.31 -14.84
C SER A 102 -16.01 -8.22 -16.38
N SER A 103 -15.85 -9.34 -17.07
CA SER A 103 -16.19 -9.59 -18.47
C SER A 103 -16.89 -10.93 -18.57
N ASP A 104 -17.32 -11.38 -19.75
CA ASP A 104 -17.71 -12.77 -19.93
C ASP A 104 -16.52 -13.68 -19.62
N VAL A 105 -16.73 -14.69 -18.78
CA VAL A 105 -15.69 -15.62 -18.28
C VAL A 105 -16.00 -17.02 -18.75
N ARG A 106 -15.06 -17.64 -19.47
CA ARG A 106 -15.06 -19.10 -19.68
C ARG A 106 -14.20 -19.73 -18.61
N CYS A 107 -14.70 -20.75 -17.96
CA CYS A 107 -13.98 -21.48 -16.93
C CYS A 107 -14.19 -22.99 -17.03
N ALA A 108 -13.17 -23.75 -16.56
CA ALA A 108 -13.29 -25.17 -16.31
C ALA A 108 -13.66 -25.38 -14.84
N ASN A 109 -14.69 -26.12 -14.57
CA ASN A 109 -15.19 -26.44 -13.22
C ASN A 109 -15.04 -27.92 -12.90
N ILE A 110 -14.68 -28.22 -11.66
CA ILE A 110 -14.81 -29.55 -11.07
C ILE A 110 -15.52 -29.43 -9.72
N SER A 111 -16.68 -30.12 -9.57
CA SER A 111 -17.40 -30.14 -8.30
C SER A 111 -16.62 -30.91 -7.23
N LYS A 112 -16.85 -30.57 -5.95
CA LYS A 112 -16.21 -31.25 -4.81
C LYS A 112 -16.44 -32.75 -4.85
N ARG A 113 -17.69 -33.17 -4.98
CA ARG A 113 -18.07 -34.57 -5.03
C ARG A 113 -17.36 -35.36 -6.14
N LEU A 114 -17.27 -34.78 -7.34
CA LEU A 114 -16.62 -35.43 -8.48
C LEU A 114 -15.10 -35.53 -8.25
N PHE A 115 -14.49 -34.48 -7.71
CA PHE A 115 -13.08 -34.49 -7.35
C PHE A 115 -12.77 -35.57 -6.31
N GLU A 116 -13.56 -35.66 -5.24
CA GLU A 116 -13.40 -36.68 -4.18
C GLU A 116 -13.55 -38.11 -4.73
N ASP A 117 -14.56 -38.36 -5.58
CA ASP A 117 -14.76 -39.69 -6.19
C ASP A 117 -13.55 -40.10 -7.06
N ILE A 118 -13.07 -39.20 -7.90
CA ILE A 118 -11.90 -39.47 -8.77
C ILE A 118 -10.62 -39.59 -7.93
N ALA A 119 -10.40 -38.72 -6.95
CA ALA A 119 -9.21 -38.71 -6.10
C ALA A 119 -9.14 -39.94 -5.18
N SER A 120 -10.28 -40.45 -4.70
CA SER A 120 -10.34 -41.68 -3.91
C SER A 120 -9.90 -42.92 -4.70
N ARG A 121 -10.19 -42.93 -6.00
CA ARG A 121 -9.85 -44.06 -6.90
C ARG A 121 -8.43 -43.93 -7.48
N ASN A 122 -7.86 -42.72 -7.53
CA ASN A 122 -6.56 -42.48 -8.12
C ASN A 122 -5.72 -41.47 -7.32
N ARG A 123 -4.81 -42.00 -6.51
CA ARG A 123 -3.91 -41.19 -5.65
C ARG A 123 -3.02 -40.18 -6.44
N LYS A 124 -2.78 -40.44 -7.73
CA LYS A 124 -1.98 -39.51 -8.56
C LYS A 124 -2.71 -38.18 -8.79
N ILE A 125 -4.06 -38.18 -8.84
CA ILE A 125 -4.88 -36.98 -8.99
C ILE A 125 -4.73 -36.08 -7.76
N TYR A 126 -4.82 -36.67 -6.57
CA TYR A 126 -4.60 -35.95 -5.33
C TYR A 126 -3.21 -35.33 -5.27
N GLY A 127 -2.18 -36.07 -5.69
CA GLY A 127 -0.81 -35.57 -5.78
C GLY A 127 -0.65 -34.38 -6.75
N SER A 128 -1.27 -34.45 -7.93
CA SER A 128 -1.28 -33.35 -8.90
C SER A 128 -1.96 -32.10 -8.34
N PHE A 129 -3.09 -32.26 -7.68
CA PHE A 129 -3.82 -31.16 -7.05
C PHE A 129 -3.03 -30.54 -5.89
N MET A 130 -2.45 -31.34 -5.00
CA MET A 130 -1.62 -30.84 -3.91
C MET A 130 -0.37 -30.10 -4.42
N ASN A 131 0.25 -30.58 -5.50
CA ASN A 131 1.37 -29.87 -6.12
C ASN A 131 0.97 -28.53 -6.74
N MET A 132 -0.24 -28.42 -7.31
CA MET A 132 -0.80 -27.18 -7.79
C MET A 132 -0.99 -26.18 -6.62
N LEU A 133 -1.61 -26.60 -5.51
CA LEU A 133 -1.78 -25.75 -4.34
C LEU A 133 -0.45 -25.30 -3.75
N TYR A 134 0.50 -26.19 -3.62
CA TYR A 134 1.84 -25.87 -3.14
C TYR A 134 2.50 -24.80 -4.00
N THR A 135 2.46 -24.95 -5.34
CA THR A 135 3.04 -23.97 -6.27
C THR A 135 2.39 -22.60 -6.13
N LYS A 136 1.04 -22.55 -6.05
CA LYS A 136 0.28 -21.30 -5.84
C LYS A 136 0.65 -20.63 -4.52
N THR A 137 0.66 -21.38 -3.43
CA THR A 137 0.98 -20.85 -2.10
C THR A 137 2.41 -20.33 -2.05
N THR A 138 3.38 -21.07 -2.58
CA THR A 138 4.78 -20.64 -2.62
C THR A 138 4.94 -19.34 -3.40
N LYS A 139 4.30 -19.23 -4.58
CA LYS A 139 4.33 -17.98 -5.38
C LYS A 139 3.78 -16.78 -4.61
N LEU A 140 2.66 -16.96 -3.91
CA LEU A 140 2.06 -15.88 -3.10
C LEU A 140 2.95 -15.48 -1.92
N VAL A 141 3.54 -16.44 -1.21
CA VAL A 141 4.46 -16.16 -0.10
C VAL A 141 5.70 -15.42 -0.58
N THR A 142 6.32 -15.90 -1.66
CA THR A 142 7.53 -15.24 -2.23
C THR A 142 7.24 -13.80 -2.65
N GLU A 143 6.10 -13.55 -3.30
CA GLU A 143 5.72 -12.20 -3.71
C GLU A 143 5.45 -11.29 -2.50
N GLN A 144 4.79 -11.82 -1.46
CA GLN A 144 4.56 -11.09 -0.22
C GLN A 144 5.88 -10.74 0.49
N GLU A 145 6.82 -11.67 0.54
CA GLU A 145 8.16 -11.43 1.12
C GLU A 145 8.94 -10.38 0.32
N ARG A 146 8.84 -10.40 -1.02
CA ARG A 146 9.47 -9.39 -1.89
C ARG A 146 8.92 -8.00 -1.58
N ILE A 147 7.60 -7.83 -1.57
CA ILE A 147 6.95 -6.54 -1.26
C ILE A 147 7.36 -6.06 0.14
N LYS A 148 7.37 -6.95 1.14
CA LYS A 148 7.78 -6.62 2.50
C LYS A 148 9.24 -6.17 2.57
N SER A 149 10.13 -6.81 1.81
CA SER A 149 11.53 -6.42 1.71
C SER A 149 11.71 -5.03 1.08
N GLU A 150 11.00 -4.74 -0.02
CA GLU A 150 11.02 -3.42 -0.68
C GLU A 150 10.50 -2.31 0.26
N LEU A 151 9.40 -2.56 0.98
CA LEU A 151 8.88 -1.62 1.98
C LEU A 151 9.84 -1.41 3.15
N SER A 152 10.57 -2.45 3.59
CA SER A 152 11.59 -2.32 4.63
C SER A 152 12.74 -1.41 4.19
N ILE A 153 13.16 -1.48 2.93
CA ILE A 153 14.15 -0.56 2.37
C ILE A 153 13.61 0.87 2.33
N ALA A 154 12.37 1.06 1.89
CA ALA A 154 11.72 2.38 1.87
C ALA A 154 11.62 2.99 3.27
N THR A 155 11.32 2.17 4.30
CA THR A 155 11.30 2.59 5.70
C THR A 155 12.65 3.14 6.16
N LYS A 156 13.75 2.45 5.80
CA LYS A 156 15.10 2.91 6.15
C LYS A 156 15.44 4.22 5.46
N ILE A 157 15.18 4.33 4.15
CA ILE A 157 15.42 5.58 3.39
C ILE A 157 14.63 6.73 4.00
N GLN A 158 13.37 6.52 4.39
CA GLN A 158 12.56 7.55 5.03
C GLN A 158 13.10 7.95 6.39
N ALA A 159 13.53 6.97 7.21
CA ALA A 159 14.15 7.26 8.51
C ALA A 159 15.45 8.06 8.36
N ASP A 160 16.27 7.74 7.36
CA ASP A 160 17.52 8.46 7.06
C ASP A 160 17.26 9.89 6.51
N CYS A 161 16.06 10.16 6.00
CA CYS A 161 15.68 11.52 5.61
C CYS A 161 15.38 12.43 6.80
N LEU A 162 15.10 11.88 7.98
CA LEU A 162 14.82 12.67 9.19
C LEU A 162 16.11 12.92 9.96
N GLU A 163 16.21 14.09 10.61
CA GLU A 163 17.34 14.37 11.49
C GLU A 163 17.23 13.52 12.76
N ASN A 164 18.16 12.61 12.96
CA ASN A 164 18.20 11.70 14.10
C ASN A 164 19.38 11.97 15.04
N ASP A 165 20.34 12.79 14.60
CA ASP A 165 21.51 13.20 15.39
C ASP A 165 21.43 14.70 15.73
N PHE A 166 20.95 14.98 16.93
CA PHE A 166 20.85 16.35 17.44
C PHE A 166 22.16 16.86 18.07
N THR A 167 23.25 16.09 18.07
CA THR A 167 24.55 16.50 18.67
C THR A 167 25.14 17.72 17.99
N ALA A 168 24.89 17.95 16.71
CA ALA A 168 25.30 19.13 15.97
C ALA A 168 24.75 20.44 16.58
N PHE A 169 23.61 20.36 17.32
CA PHE A 169 22.96 21.50 17.96
C PHE A 169 23.42 21.71 19.40
N ASN A 170 24.25 20.85 20.00
CA ASN A 170 24.77 20.97 21.36
C ASN A 170 25.59 22.26 21.59
N ARG A 171 26.07 22.88 20.51
CA ARG A 171 26.71 24.20 20.58
C ARG A 171 25.74 25.34 20.94
N LEU A 172 24.44 25.11 20.77
CA LEU A 172 23.39 26.08 21.10
C LEU A 172 23.03 25.91 22.58
N THR A 173 23.79 26.53 23.47
CA THR A 173 23.67 26.34 24.94
C THR A 173 22.29 26.66 25.52
N ALA A 174 21.49 27.48 24.81
CA ALA A 174 20.14 27.87 25.20
C ALA A 174 19.04 26.97 24.64
N VAL A 175 19.40 25.96 23.81
CA VAL A 175 18.44 25.12 23.11
C VAL A 175 18.71 23.64 23.40
N ASN A 176 17.68 22.91 23.78
CA ASN A 176 17.73 21.46 23.90
C ASN A 176 16.65 20.88 22.97
N LEU A 177 17.06 20.01 22.05
CA LEU A 177 16.20 19.47 21.00
C LEU A 177 16.08 17.96 21.14
N THR A 178 14.86 17.49 21.00
CA THR A 178 14.56 16.07 20.82
C THR A 178 13.36 15.92 19.88
N ALA A 179 13.39 14.91 19.03
CA ALA A 179 12.26 14.56 18.21
C ALA A 179 12.14 13.05 18.09
N HIS A 180 10.93 12.57 17.92
CA HIS A 180 10.64 11.17 17.73
C HIS A 180 9.48 11.02 16.75
N MET A 181 9.61 10.09 15.80
CA MET A 181 8.58 9.72 14.85
C MET A 181 8.43 8.21 14.76
N LYS A 182 7.19 7.73 14.83
CA LYS A 182 6.86 6.33 14.62
C LYS A 182 5.71 6.23 13.62
N PRO A 183 5.95 5.80 12.38
CA PRO A 183 4.89 5.71 11.38
C PRO A 183 3.87 4.64 11.77
N ALA A 184 2.60 4.85 11.37
CA ALA A 184 1.50 3.92 11.62
C ALA A 184 1.54 2.67 10.70
N LYS A 185 2.25 2.75 9.58
CA LYS A 185 2.55 1.65 8.66
C LYS A 185 4.07 1.57 8.49
N GLU A 186 4.53 0.78 7.54
CA GLU A 186 5.96 0.66 7.21
C GLU A 186 6.59 2.03 6.88
N VAL A 187 5.83 2.89 6.15
CA VAL A 187 6.20 4.28 5.85
C VAL A 187 5.03 5.21 6.15
N GLY A 188 5.31 6.48 6.46
CA GLY A 188 4.31 7.46 6.90
C GLY A 188 4.38 8.80 6.20
N GLY A 189 3.34 9.64 6.41
CA GLY A 189 3.27 11.02 5.95
C GLY A 189 3.81 12.03 6.94
N ASP A 190 3.76 11.71 8.23
CA ASP A 190 4.26 12.56 9.30
C ASP A 190 5.76 12.77 9.19
N PHE A 191 6.22 13.97 9.50
CA PHE A 191 7.64 14.27 9.58
C PHE A 191 7.94 15.49 10.42
N TYR A 192 9.19 15.56 10.85
CA TYR A 192 9.80 16.76 11.40
C TYR A 192 11.10 17.07 10.65
N ASP A 193 11.59 18.29 10.74
CA ASP A 193 12.95 18.64 10.34
C ASP A 193 13.53 19.69 11.28
N VAL A 194 14.84 19.66 11.45
CA VAL A 194 15.62 20.62 12.25
C VAL A 194 16.92 20.92 11.54
N PHE A 195 17.21 22.18 11.28
CA PHE A 195 18.44 22.59 10.62
C PHE A 195 18.77 24.06 10.89
N MET A 196 20.05 24.43 10.80
CA MET A 196 20.46 25.83 10.82
C MET A 196 20.25 26.44 9.43
N ILE A 197 19.59 27.60 9.36
CA ILE A 197 19.51 28.43 8.15
C ILE A 197 20.85 29.15 7.96
N ASP A 198 21.37 29.70 9.05
CA ASP A 198 22.67 30.36 9.17
C ASP A 198 23.24 30.15 10.56
N GLN A 199 24.21 30.98 10.99
CA GLN A 199 24.88 30.84 12.31
C GLN A 199 23.94 31.10 13.51
N ASP A 200 22.90 31.92 13.32
CA ASP A 200 22.05 32.43 14.37
C ASP A 200 20.57 31.98 14.25
N HIS A 201 20.15 31.46 13.10
CA HIS A 201 18.76 31.07 12.86
C HIS A 201 18.59 29.57 12.76
N LEU A 202 17.86 28.99 13.72
CA LEU A 202 17.47 27.59 13.76
C LEU A 202 16.05 27.42 13.22
N CYS A 203 15.90 26.67 12.13
CA CYS A 203 14.59 26.24 11.64
C CYS A 203 14.23 24.88 12.24
N PHE A 204 13.00 24.76 12.73
CA PHE A 204 12.41 23.48 13.11
C PHE A 204 10.95 23.44 12.71
N LEU A 205 10.48 22.26 12.34
CA LEU A 205 9.12 22.07 11.86
C LEU A 205 8.57 20.70 12.21
N ILE A 206 7.24 20.63 12.26
CA ILE A 206 6.47 19.40 12.31
C ILE A 206 5.37 19.47 11.25
N ALA A 207 5.09 18.36 10.58
CA ALA A 207 4.13 18.34 9.49
C ALA A 207 3.48 16.96 9.35
N ASP A 208 2.27 16.95 8.80
CA ASP A 208 1.46 15.75 8.54
C ASP A 208 0.86 15.82 7.13
N VAL A 209 1.12 14.77 6.35
CA VAL A 209 0.63 14.61 4.96
C VAL A 209 -0.67 13.84 4.97
N SER A 210 -1.63 14.31 4.19
CA SER A 210 -2.90 13.60 3.97
C SER A 210 -2.70 12.18 3.47
N GLY A 211 -3.50 11.23 3.98
CA GLY A 211 -3.40 9.83 3.60
C GLY A 211 -2.37 9.05 4.42
N LYS A 212 -1.89 7.92 3.90
CA LYS A 212 -0.93 7.04 4.59
C LYS A 212 -0.24 6.08 3.63
N GLY A 213 0.87 5.48 4.09
CA GLY A 213 1.68 4.54 3.29
C GLY A 213 2.52 5.23 2.23
N VAL A 214 2.86 4.52 1.16
CA VAL A 214 3.83 4.96 0.15
C VAL A 214 3.49 6.32 -0.50
N PRO A 215 2.25 6.62 -0.93
CA PRO A 215 1.94 7.93 -1.50
C PRO A 215 2.22 9.08 -0.53
N ALA A 216 1.82 8.93 0.74
CA ALA A 216 2.07 9.95 1.76
C ALA A 216 3.56 10.12 2.05
N ALA A 217 4.34 9.04 2.08
CA ALA A 217 5.79 9.07 2.27
C ALA A 217 6.52 9.80 1.13
N LEU A 218 6.10 9.60 -0.12
CA LEU A 218 6.67 10.31 -1.28
C LEU A 218 6.35 11.81 -1.21
N PHE A 219 5.11 12.16 -0.92
CA PHE A 219 4.69 13.56 -0.80
C PHE A 219 5.37 14.27 0.38
N MET A 220 5.59 13.54 1.49
CA MET A 220 6.38 13.99 2.63
C MET A 220 7.80 14.40 2.23
N THR A 221 8.48 13.54 1.46
CA THR A 221 9.85 13.81 1.00
C THR A 221 9.92 15.08 0.13
N MET A 222 8.93 15.28 -0.75
CA MET A 222 8.80 16.50 -1.55
C MET A 222 8.59 17.73 -0.65
N ALA A 223 7.63 17.65 0.28
CA ALA A 223 7.31 18.76 1.18
C ALA A 223 8.52 19.16 2.04
N LYS A 224 9.19 18.20 2.67
CA LYS A 224 10.40 18.42 3.45
C LYS A 224 11.49 19.09 2.63
N THR A 225 11.73 18.59 1.42
CA THR A 225 12.78 19.11 0.53
C THR A 225 12.49 20.55 0.10
N HIS A 226 11.26 20.87 -0.31
CA HIS A 226 10.90 22.22 -0.74
C HIS A 226 10.97 23.21 0.41
N ILE A 227 10.43 22.89 1.58
CA ILE A 227 10.50 23.75 2.76
C ILE A 227 11.97 24.04 3.11
N LYS A 228 12.81 22.99 3.24
CA LYS A 228 14.22 23.15 3.59
C LYS A 228 14.99 23.98 2.57
N ASN A 229 14.83 23.70 1.29
CA ASN A 229 15.54 24.41 0.23
C ASN A 229 15.20 25.91 0.21
N PHE A 230 13.94 26.28 0.35
CA PHE A 230 13.55 27.70 0.37
C PHE A 230 13.96 28.40 1.68
N ALA A 231 13.90 27.69 2.82
CA ALA A 231 14.34 28.26 4.09
C ALA A 231 15.85 28.55 4.10
N THR A 232 16.67 27.65 3.56
CA THR A 232 18.15 27.81 3.54
C THR A 232 18.66 28.92 2.62
N VAL A 233 17.81 29.45 1.72
CA VAL A 233 18.15 30.63 0.90
C VAL A 233 17.99 31.93 1.69
N GLY A 234 17.44 31.89 2.91
CA GLY A 234 17.26 33.08 3.76
C GLY A 234 16.05 33.95 3.38
N LEU A 235 15.04 33.37 2.77
CA LEU A 235 13.78 34.05 2.47
C LEU A 235 12.96 34.30 3.74
N PRO A 236 12.10 35.35 3.79
CA PRO A 236 11.08 35.48 4.82
C PRO A 236 10.23 34.20 4.93
N LEU A 237 9.86 33.80 6.15
CA LEU A 237 9.20 32.51 6.37
C LEU A 237 7.85 32.41 5.65
N ALA A 238 7.11 33.51 5.55
CA ALA A 238 5.89 33.61 4.76
C ALA A 238 6.13 33.30 3.27
N GLU A 239 7.26 33.77 2.71
CA GLU A 239 7.65 33.49 1.33
C GLU A 239 8.13 32.03 1.13
N VAL A 240 8.86 31.48 2.10
CA VAL A 240 9.20 30.05 2.15
C VAL A 240 7.95 29.20 2.02
N ALA A 241 6.94 29.50 2.84
CA ALA A 241 5.67 28.79 2.85
C ALA A 241 4.93 28.91 1.51
N ALA A 242 4.85 30.11 0.93
CA ALA A 242 4.18 30.35 -0.35
C ALA A 242 4.86 29.58 -1.51
N ARG A 243 6.18 29.62 -1.57
CA ARG A 243 6.95 28.90 -2.61
C ARG A 243 6.86 27.40 -2.45
N ALA A 244 6.97 26.88 -1.23
CA ALA A 244 6.82 25.45 -0.95
C ALA A 244 5.40 24.96 -1.34
N ASN A 245 4.38 25.73 -0.99
CA ASN A 245 2.98 25.45 -1.39
C ASN A 245 2.84 25.35 -2.91
N ASN A 246 3.33 26.34 -3.67
CA ASN A 246 3.19 26.35 -5.12
C ASN A 246 3.90 25.15 -5.78
N GLN A 247 5.08 24.76 -5.26
CA GLN A 247 5.74 23.54 -5.74
C GLN A 247 4.95 22.26 -5.43
N LEU A 248 4.28 22.20 -4.30
CA LEU A 248 3.45 21.06 -3.92
C LEU A 248 2.10 21.01 -4.65
N CYS A 249 1.58 22.15 -5.11
CA CYS A 249 0.41 22.21 -5.98
C CYS A 249 0.72 21.75 -7.41
N TYR A 250 1.94 21.99 -7.88
CA TYR A 250 2.34 21.70 -9.25
C TYR A 250 2.19 20.18 -9.57
N LYS A 251 1.33 19.86 -10.56
CA LYS A 251 1.00 18.47 -10.96
C LYS A 251 0.49 17.56 -9.83
N ASN A 252 -0.14 18.12 -8.84
CA ASN A 252 -0.75 17.37 -7.75
C ASN A 252 -2.17 16.89 -8.10
N GLU A 253 -2.30 16.05 -9.12
CA GLU A 253 -3.58 15.50 -9.58
C GLU A 253 -4.26 14.60 -8.53
N SER A 254 -3.47 14.03 -7.62
CA SER A 254 -3.98 13.21 -6.52
C SER A 254 -4.61 14.01 -5.38
N GLY A 255 -4.50 15.35 -5.40
CA GLY A 255 -5.09 16.23 -4.39
C GLY A 255 -4.51 16.03 -2.99
N MET A 256 -3.25 15.61 -2.89
CA MET A 256 -2.59 15.47 -1.59
C MET A 256 -2.25 16.83 -0.99
N PHE A 257 -2.28 16.92 0.33
CA PHE A 257 -1.95 18.15 1.04
C PHE A 257 -1.11 17.87 2.29
N VAL A 258 -0.47 18.92 2.81
CA VAL A 258 0.36 18.84 4.02
C VAL A 258 -0.08 19.93 5.00
N THR A 259 -0.29 19.53 6.23
CA THR A 259 -0.35 20.48 7.35
C THR A 259 1.07 20.66 7.91
N ALA A 260 1.49 21.89 8.22
CA ALA A 260 2.82 22.14 8.78
C ALA A 260 2.81 23.27 9.79
N PHE A 261 3.61 23.11 10.84
CA PHE A 261 3.97 24.17 11.75
C PHE A 261 5.48 24.41 11.66
N ILE A 262 5.87 25.52 11.07
CA ILE A 262 7.29 25.84 10.76
C ILE A 262 7.71 27.00 11.63
N CYS A 263 8.83 26.86 12.33
CA CYS A 263 9.41 27.89 13.21
C CYS A 263 10.83 28.23 12.77
N VAL A 264 11.21 29.50 12.95
CA VAL A 264 12.57 29.99 12.90
C VAL A 264 12.88 30.70 14.21
N LEU A 265 13.84 30.16 14.95
CA LEU A 265 14.34 30.74 16.20
C LEU A 265 15.64 31.49 15.94
N ASP A 266 15.67 32.78 16.28
CA ASP A 266 16.94 33.51 16.46
C ASP A 266 17.54 33.11 17.83
N VAL A 267 18.65 32.37 17.79
CA VAL A 267 19.27 31.81 19.01
C VAL A 267 19.97 32.85 19.88
N ARG A 268 20.17 34.08 19.38
CA ARG A 268 20.75 35.19 20.15
C ARG A 268 19.68 35.96 20.94
N SER A 269 18.59 36.32 20.27
CA SER A 269 17.51 37.13 20.87
C SER A 269 16.47 36.25 21.57
N GLY A 270 16.29 34.98 21.16
CA GLY A 270 15.20 34.11 21.58
C GLY A 270 13.88 34.39 20.85
N GLU A 271 13.89 35.30 19.84
CA GLU A 271 12.71 35.57 19.02
C GLU A 271 12.35 34.36 18.15
N VAL A 272 11.07 33.99 18.11
CA VAL A 272 10.54 32.91 17.28
C VAL A 272 9.55 33.47 16.27
N LYS A 273 9.85 33.30 14.98
CA LYS A 273 8.89 33.50 13.90
C LYS A 273 8.32 32.18 13.46
N PHE A 274 7.04 32.15 13.10
CA PHE A 274 6.40 30.90 12.71
C PHE A 274 5.33 31.10 11.62
N VAL A 275 5.12 30.03 10.85
CA VAL A 275 3.96 29.88 9.96
C VAL A 275 3.22 28.63 10.36
N ASN A 276 1.92 28.75 10.63
CA ASN A 276 1.03 27.60 10.80
C ASN A 276 0.22 27.40 9.51
N ALA A 277 0.55 26.35 8.75
CA ALA A 277 -0.19 25.93 7.55
C ALA A 277 -1.19 24.82 7.92
N GLY A 278 -2.23 25.16 8.67
CA GLY A 278 -3.31 24.24 9.03
C GLY A 278 -2.95 23.12 10.02
N HIS A 279 -1.79 23.19 10.66
CA HIS A 279 -1.35 22.17 11.61
C HIS A 279 -1.87 22.44 13.03
N ASN A 280 -1.86 21.41 13.87
CA ASN A 280 -2.20 21.53 15.28
C ASN A 280 -1.29 22.54 15.99
N CYS A 281 -1.87 23.32 16.89
CA CYS A 281 -1.11 24.29 17.67
C CYS A 281 -0.22 23.60 18.72
N PRO A 282 1.03 24.07 18.93
CA PRO A 282 1.93 23.52 19.92
C PRO A 282 1.51 23.89 21.36
N PHE A 283 2.02 23.13 22.31
CA PHE A 283 1.99 23.53 23.72
C PHE A 283 3.28 24.27 24.09
N VAL A 284 3.14 25.33 24.85
CA VAL A 284 4.25 26.14 25.34
C VAL A 284 4.21 26.12 26.86
N GLN A 285 5.37 25.89 27.49
CA GLN A 285 5.51 25.99 28.94
C GLN A 285 5.75 27.45 29.34
N LYS A 286 4.93 27.96 30.27
CA LYS A 286 5.10 29.28 30.85
C LYS A 286 6.16 29.29 31.94
N GLN A 287 6.53 30.48 32.41
CA GLN A 287 7.49 30.68 33.49
C GLN A 287 7.08 30.02 34.82
N ASP A 288 5.77 29.88 35.05
CA ASP A 288 5.21 29.18 36.22
C ASP A 288 5.22 27.64 36.09
N GLY A 289 5.75 27.11 35.00
CA GLY A 289 5.80 25.69 34.69
C GLY A 289 4.54 25.09 34.08
N ALA A 290 3.44 25.85 33.94
CA ALA A 290 2.21 25.37 33.32
C ALA A 290 2.33 25.30 31.80
N PHE A 291 1.76 24.22 31.21
CA PHE A 291 1.66 24.08 29.76
C PHE A 291 0.35 24.68 29.26
N GLU A 292 0.44 25.49 28.24
CA GLU A 292 -0.71 26.13 27.58
C GLU A 292 -0.63 25.90 26.07
N MET A 293 -1.79 25.65 25.45
CA MET A 293 -1.85 25.58 23.98
C MET A 293 -1.62 26.97 23.40
N PHE A 294 -0.57 27.09 22.60
CA PHE A 294 -0.29 28.34 21.87
C PHE A 294 -1.24 28.45 20.68
N ARG A 295 -2.30 29.22 20.82
CA ARG A 295 -3.32 29.41 19.78
C ARG A 295 -2.82 30.35 18.68
N ALA A 296 -2.28 29.75 17.61
CA ALA A 296 -1.86 30.45 16.40
C ALA A 296 -2.99 30.45 15.36
N LYS A 297 -3.14 31.56 14.64
CA LYS A 297 -4.05 31.61 13.49
C LYS A 297 -3.47 30.76 12.36
N ALA A 298 -4.23 29.81 11.84
CA ALA A 298 -3.80 28.97 10.74
C ALA A 298 -3.94 29.67 9.38
N ASN A 299 -2.97 29.48 8.52
CA ASN A 299 -3.07 29.66 7.08
C ASN A 299 -3.64 28.41 6.41
N LEU A 300 -3.85 28.44 5.08
CA LEU A 300 -4.25 27.26 4.33
C LEU A 300 -3.12 26.19 4.37
N VAL A 301 -3.49 24.93 4.36
CA VAL A 301 -2.55 23.80 4.23
C VAL A 301 -1.84 23.85 2.89
N PHE A 302 -0.65 23.25 2.77
CA PHE A 302 0.11 23.20 1.52
C PHE A 302 -0.47 22.18 0.54
N GLY A 303 -0.40 22.49 -0.75
CA GLY A 303 -0.75 21.57 -1.84
C GLY A 303 -2.20 21.63 -2.31
N LEU A 304 -3.07 22.48 -1.71
CA LEU A 304 -4.47 22.59 -2.12
C LEU A 304 -4.72 23.66 -3.20
N MET A 305 -4.04 24.80 -3.11
CA MET A 305 -4.29 25.95 -4.01
C MET A 305 -3.03 26.75 -4.20
N GLU A 306 -2.71 27.09 -5.43
CA GLU A 306 -1.58 27.96 -5.80
C GLU A 306 -1.82 29.42 -5.39
N ASP A 307 -0.74 30.18 -5.28
CA ASP A 307 -0.73 31.63 -5.05
C ASP A 307 -1.45 32.09 -3.79
N VAL A 308 -1.50 31.25 -2.78
CA VAL A 308 -2.05 31.59 -1.46
C VAL A 308 -1.03 32.45 -0.69
N PRO A 309 -1.46 33.64 -0.15
CA PRO A 309 -0.59 34.39 0.73
C PRO A 309 -0.51 33.73 2.11
N TYR A 310 0.71 33.53 2.61
CA TYR A 310 0.96 33.07 3.97
C TYR A 310 1.34 34.24 4.87
N ARG A 311 1.01 34.11 6.16
CA ARG A 311 1.35 35.09 7.20
C ARG A 311 2.20 34.41 8.26
N GLU A 312 3.25 35.05 8.64
CA GLU A 312 4.09 34.72 9.80
C GLU A 312 3.63 35.49 11.06
#